data_0d5c637f80352de236bed800d41f89ea
#
_entry.id   0d5c637f80352de236bed800d41f89ea
#
_cell.length_a   1.000
_cell.length_b   1.000
_cell.length_c   1.000
_cell.angle_alpha   90.00
_cell.angle_beta   90.00
_cell.angle_gamma   90.00
#
_symmetry.space_group_name_H-M   'P 1'
#
loop_
_entity.id
_entity.type
_entity.pdbx_description
1 polymer ?
#
loop_
_entity_poly.entity_id
_entity_poly.type
_entity_poly.pdbx_seq_one_letter_code
_entity_poly.pdbx_strand_id
1 'polypeptide(L)'
;MAIQEVISVEELNELLSRYAIGKKPLAALLGWGATTILRYADGVCPAGEYGTHLKKLYEEPLYYLEVLEENKDRITPVAYKKSKNAVLAYLTSSKLWCGVQYIIERAKGDISPHRVVMTLYYAQAFSLGLTDKALFWEECDLSPAGVPYAFHYEQLKQTGIRQSFPAEGLFTEEEESFLDAAYRMLLWYGPAELQHVFSAERKYLRISRMEGGGKKIKNAAIGGFFKKVVQGYKIIRPEEFNLYFAERTGRGRKR
;
A
#
# COMPACT_ATOMS: atom_id res chain seq x y z
N MET A 1 5.88 0.09 27.93
CA MET A 1 5.32 1.33 27.35
C MET A 1 6.07 1.57 26.05
N ALA A 2 5.40 1.46 24.90
CA ALA A 2 5.99 1.88 23.63
C ALA A 2 6.19 3.40 23.69
N ILE A 3 7.41 3.86 23.43
CA ILE A 3 7.70 5.30 23.27
C ILE A 3 6.87 5.72 22.05
N GLN A 4 5.84 6.54 22.26
CA GLN A 4 5.12 7.14 21.15
C GLN A 4 6.11 8.08 20.44
N GLU A 5 6.49 7.72 19.23
CA GLU A 5 7.34 8.58 18.41
C GLU A 5 6.60 9.88 18.08
N VAL A 6 7.23 10.99 18.48
CA VAL A 6 6.74 12.35 18.22
C VAL A 6 7.42 12.85 16.96
N ILE A 7 6.69 13.60 16.12
CA ILE A 7 7.25 14.17 14.89
C ILE A 7 8.46 15.08 15.18
N SER A 8 9.51 14.97 14.38
CA SER A 8 10.65 15.90 14.42
C SER A 8 10.34 17.19 13.65
N VAL A 9 11.18 18.23 13.84
CA VAL A 9 11.05 19.49 13.09
C VAL A 9 11.26 19.28 11.59
N GLU A 10 12.22 18.45 11.25
CA GLU A 10 12.54 18.07 9.86
C GLU A 10 11.36 17.37 9.20
N GLU A 11 10.77 16.39 9.89
CA GLU A 11 9.59 15.65 9.41
C GLU A 11 8.36 16.58 9.27
N LEU A 12 8.17 17.52 10.20
CA LEU A 12 7.10 18.51 10.08
C LEU A 12 7.30 19.42 8.86
N ASN A 13 8.51 19.88 8.62
CA ASN A 13 8.80 20.70 7.44
C ASN A 13 8.65 19.91 6.14
N GLU A 14 9.03 18.64 6.15
CA GLU A 14 8.80 17.73 5.03
C GLU A 14 7.30 17.50 4.78
N LEU A 15 6.49 17.28 5.82
CA LEU A 15 5.02 17.18 5.73
C LEU A 15 4.41 18.41 5.05
N LEU A 16 4.81 19.62 5.52
CA LEU A 16 4.31 20.87 4.96
C LEU A 16 4.67 21.02 3.47
N SER A 17 5.89 20.63 3.10
CA SER A 17 6.37 20.66 1.72
C SER A 17 5.68 19.61 0.85
N ARG A 18 5.65 18.34 1.32
CA ARG A 18 5.08 17.18 0.63
C ARG A 18 3.62 17.40 0.25
N TYR A 19 2.84 17.92 1.18
CA TYR A 19 1.41 18.17 0.96
C TYR A 19 1.10 19.62 0.54
N ALA A 20 2.12 20.42 0.26
CA ALA A 20 2.00 21.80 -0.18
C ALA A 20 1.01 22.64 0.66
N ILE A 21 0.98 22.40 1.99
CA ILE A 21 0.14 23.09 2.96
C ILE A 21 0.97 24.04 3.83
N GLY A 22 0.48 25.25 4.04
CA GLY A 22 1.16 26.20 4.92
C GLY A 22 0.90 25.91 6.40
N LYS A 23 1.76 26.45 7.29
CA LYS A 23 1.67 26.27 8.75
C LYS A 23 0.30 26.71 9.31
N LYS A 24 -0.22 27.87 8.90
CA LYS A 24 -1.55 28.36 9.33
C LYS A 24 -2.71 27.51 8.79
N PRO A 25 -2.77 27.18 7.49
CA PRO A 25 -3.78 26.26 6.97
C PRO A 25 -3.75 24.89 7.63
N LEU A 26 -2.56 24.32 7.94
CA LEU A 26 -2.49 23.05 8.65
C LEU A 26 -3.08 23.17 10.08
N ALA A 27 -2.75 24.22 10.81
CA ALA A 27 -3.33 24.46 12.13
C ALA A 27 -4.86 24.57 12.06
N ALA A 28 -5.40 25.34 11.10
CA ALA A 28 -6.84 25.48 10.89
C ALA A 28 -7.49 24.15 10.52
N LEU A 29 -6.88 23.38 9.62
CA LEU A 29 -7.35 22.05 9.22
C LEU A 29 -7.53 21.11 10.43
N LEU A 30 -6.57 21.14 11.35
CA LEU A 30 -6.57 20.34 12.57
C LEU A 30 -7.43 20.93 13.71
N GLY A 31 -8.00 22.13 13.53
CA GLY A 31 -8.76 22.83 14.57
C GLY A 31 -7.87 23.37 15.69
N TRP A 32 -6.59 23.60 15.43
CA TRP A 32 -5.62 24.09 16.40
C TRP A 32 -5.39 25.60 16.31
N GLY A 33 -4.83 26.17 17.36
CA GLY A 33 -4.45 27.60 17.36
C GLY A 33 -3.42 27.92 16.27
N ALA A 34 -3.57 29.06 15.63
CA ALA A 34 -2.74 29.47 14.48
C ALA A 34 -1.21 29.48 14.77
N THR A 35 -0.83 29.68 16.05
CA THR A 35 0.59 29.69 16.49
C THR A 35 1.14 28.32 16.83
N THR A 36 0.30 27.28 16.95
CA THR A 36 0.73 25.94 17.38
C THR A 36 1.74 25.32 16.43
N ILE A 37 1.38 25.23 15.15
CA ILE A 37 2.28 24.68 14.11
C ILE A 37 3.50 25.59 13.89
N LEU A 38 3.36 26.90 14.03
CA LEU A 38 4.49 27.83 13.95
C LEU A 38 5.55 27.51 15.01
N ARG A 39 5.13 27.39 16.28
CA ARG A 39 6.04 27.07 17.40
C ARG A 39 6.75 25.72 17.21
N TYR A 40 6.05 24.70 16.69
CA TYR A 40 6.65 23.39 16.44
C TYR A 40 7.66 23.44 15.30
N ALA A 41 7.36 24.19 14.24
CA ALA A 41 8.31 24.38 13.14
C ALA A 41 9.52 25.26 13.52
N ASP A 42 9.41 26.04 14.62
CA ASP A 42 10.50 26.85 15.18
C ASP A 42 11.29 26.08 16.27
N GLY A 43 11.06 24.77 16.42
CA GLY A 43 11.85 23.88 17.29
C GLY A 43 11.26 23.62 18.69
N VAL A 44 10.04 24.09 18.97
CA VAL A 44 9.35 23.71 20.21
C VAL A 44 8.81 22.29 20.04
N CYS A 45 9.29 21.34 20.83
CA CYS A 45 8.82 19.95 20.75
C CYS A 45 7.29 19.87 20.96
N PRO A 46 6.53 19.22 20.06
CA PRO A 46 5.10 19.02 20.25
C PRO A 46 4.86 18.10 21.45
N ALA A 47 3.99 18.51 22.38
CA ALA A 47 3.68 17.70 23.54
C ALA A 47 2.62 16.62 23.20
N GLY A 48 2.86 15.38 23.66
CA GLY A 48 1.86 14.31 23.74
C GLY A 48 1.07 14.07 22.44
N GLU A 49 -0.24 14.16 22.52
CA GLU A 49 -1.18 13.84 21.44
C GLU A 49 -0.96 14.64 20.14
N TYR A 50 -0.54 15.90 20.24
CA TYR A 50 -0.27 16.75 19.08
C TYR A 50 0.88 16.22 18.23
N GLY A 51 1.98 15.83 18.87
CA GLY A 51 3.14 15.28 18.17
C GLY A 51 2.85 13.93 17.52
N THR A 52 2.12 13.07 18.22
CA THR A 52 1.69 11.76 17.69
C THR A 52 0.74 11.92 16.50
N HIS A 53 -0.19 12.88 16.58
CA HIS A 53 -1.12 13.15 15.47
C HIS A 53 -0.39 13.67 14.23
N LEU A 54 0.54 14.62 14.40
CA LEU A 54 1.37 15.10 13.29
C LEU A 54 2.26 13.99 12.70
N LYS A 55 2.82 13.13 13.56
CA LYS A 55 3.60 11.97 13.11
C LYS A 55 2.76 11.05 12.24
N LYS A 56 1.53 10.76 12.66
CA LYS A 56 0.59 9.96 11.88
C LYS A 56 0.26 10.60 10.53
N LEU A 57 0.02 11.92 10.48
CA LEU A 57 -0.22 12.63 9.21
C LEU A 57 1.01 12.56 8.28
N TYR A 58 2.22 12.56 8.84
CA TYR A 58 3.46 12.44 8.07
C TYR A 58 3.67 11.04 7.50
N GLU A 59 3.41 10.01 8.30
CA GLU A 59 3.65 8.61 7.95
C GLU A 59 2.53 8.00 7.10
N GLU A 60 1.30 8.51 7.22
CA GLU A 60 0.10 7.93 6.61
C GLU A 60 -0.57 8.89 5.61
N PRO A 61 -0.15 8.89 4.33
CA PRO A 61 -0.68 9.82 3.32
C PRO A 61 -2.19 9.69 3.09
N LEU A 62 -2.76 8.48 3.20
CA LEU A 62 -4.20 8.27 3.10
C LEU A 62 -4.95 8.89 4.28
N TYR A 63 -4.39 8.78 5.48
CA TYR A 63 -4.95 9.44 6.66
C TYR A 63 -4.91 10.96 6.54
N TYR A 64 -3.79 11.51 6.00
CA TYR A 64 -3.74 12.94 5.69
C TYR A 64 -4.83 13.36 4.71
N LEU A 65 -5.04 12.59 3.62
CA LEU A 65 -6.09 12.87 2.64
C LEU A 65 -7.49 12.81 3.29
N GLU A 66 -7.75 11.85 4.16
CA GLU A 66 -9.01 11.73 4.91
C GLU A 66 -9.25 12.97 5.78
N VAL A 67 -8.27 13.37 6.59
CA VAL A 67 -8.35 14.58 7.44
C VAL A 67 -8.58 15.83 6.60
N LEU A 68 -7.93 15.92 5.43
CA LEU A 68 -8.08 17.04 4.50
C LEU A 68 -9.51 17.12 3.93
N GLU A 69 -10.09 15.98 3.54
CA GLU A 69 -11.46 15.93 3.00
C GLU A 69 -12.51 16.23 4.07
N GLU A 70 -12.36 15.68 5.27
CA GLU A 70 -13.30 15.87 6.38
C GLU A 70 -13.33 17.32 6.91
N ASN A 71 -12.19 18.01 6.83
CA ASN A 71 -12.03 19.35 7.40
C ASN A 71 -11.81 20.44 6.35
N LYS A 72 -12.11 20.19 5.07
CA LYS A 72 -11.90 21.12 3.96
C LYS A 72 -12.50 22.51 4.18
N ASP A 73 -13.63 22.60 4.89
CA ASP A 73 -14.34 23.85 5.15
C ASP A 73 -13.61 24.76 6.16
N ARG A 74 -12.59 24.23 6.86
CA ARG A 74 -11.76 25.00 7.80
C ARG A 74 -10.64 25.79 7.13
N ILE A 75 -10.37 25.53 5.85
CA ILE A 75 -9.31 26.18 5.09
C ILE A 75 -9.86 26.80 3.80
N THR A 76 -9.06 27.68 3.18
CA THR A 76 -9.48 28.29 1.92
C THR A 76 -9.57 27.27 0.79
N PRO A 77 -10.50 27.45 -0.18
CA PRO A 77 -10.59 26.53 -1.35
C PRO A 77 -9.26 26.41 -2.12
N VAL A 78 -8.46 27.46 -2.16
CA VAL A 78 -7.15 27.47 -2.80
C VAL A 78 -6.16 26.57 -2.05
N ALA A 79 -6.10 26.69 -0.71
CA ALA A 79 -5.23 25.86 0.11
C ALA A 79 -5.65 24.37 0.04
N TYR A 80 -6.95 24.09 0.10
CA TYR A 80 -7.50 22.76 -0.06
C TYR A 80 -7.10 22.14 -1.41
N LYS A 81 -7.40 22.84 -2.53
CA LYS A 81 -7.10 22.33 -3.87
C LYS A 81 -5.61 22.06 -4.07
N LYS A 82 -4.75 22.98 -3.60
CA LYS A 82 -3.29 22.84 -3.69
C LYS A 82 -2.80 21.62 -2.91
N SER A 83 -3.27 21.47 -1.66
CA SER A 83 -2.88 20.36 -0.80
C SER A 83 -3.43 19.02 -1.30
N LYS A 84 -4.68 18.99 -1.77
CA LYS A 84 -5.28 17.79 -2.37
C LYS A 84 -4.48 17.32 -3.60
N ASN A 85 -4.14 18.22 -4.51
CA ASN A 85 -3.34 17.85 -5.68
C ASN A 85 -1.97 17.32 -5.28
N ALA A 86 -1.34 17.89 -4.26
CA ALA A 86 -0.03 17.44 -3.78
C ALA A 86 -0.07 16.04 -3.16
N VAL A 87 -1.05 15.75 -2.28
CA VAL A 87 -1.16 14.42 -1.68
C VAL A 87 -1.55 13.37 -2.71
N LEU A 88 -2.41 13.70 -3.68
CA LEU A 88 -2.74 12.77 -4.76
C LEU A 88 -1.52 12.50 -5.65
N ALA A 89 -0.74 13.52 -6.00
CA ALA A 89 0.50 13.35 -6.76
C ALA A 89 1.51 12.48 -5.99
N TYR A 90 1.61 12.64 -4.67
CA TYR A 90 2.45 11.79 -3.82
C TYR A 90 1.97 10.33 -3.81
N LEU A 91 0.67 10.10 -3.62
CA LEU A 91 0.08 8.74 -3.63
C LEU A 91 0.24 8.07 -5.00
N THR A 92 -0.02 8.78 -6.10
CA THR A 92 0.10 8.24 -7.46
C THR A 92 1.54 8.09 -7.93
N SER A 93 2.52 8.68 -7.22
CA SER A 93 3.94 8.40 -7.46
C SER A 93 4.34 6.98 -7.05
N SER A 94 3.62 6.34 -6.14
CA SER A 94 3.77 4.92 -5.79
C SER A 94 2.86 4.07 -6.67
N LYS A 95 3.46 3.24 -7.53
CA LYS A 95 2.68 2.35 -8.39
C LYS A 95 1.95 1.27 -7.59
N LEU A 96 2.46 0.92 -6.42
CA LEU A 96 1.81 -0.01 -5.50
C LEU A 96 0.53 0.60 -4.90
N TRP A 97 0.53 1.90 -4.52
CA TRP A 97 -0.70 2.60 -4.12
C TRP A 97 -1.73 2.68 -5.25
N CYS A 98 -1.27 2.91 -6.49
CA CYS A 98 -2.14 2.83 -7.66
C CYS A 98 -2.79 1.45 -7.78
N GLY A 99 -2.01 0.38 -7.57
CA GLY A 99 -2.52 -1.00 -7.56
C GLY A 99 -3.55 -1.25 -6.44
N VAL A 100 -3.33 -0.70 -5.25
CA VAL A 100 -4.32 -0.74 -4.16
C VAL A 100 -5.65 -0.14 -4.62
N GLN A 101 -5.63 1.06 -5.20
CA GLN A 101 -6.85 1.74 -5.66
C GLN A 101 -7.53 0.99 -6.81
N TYR A 102 -6.74 0.44 -7.75
CA TYR A 102 -7.26 -0.38 -8.84
C TYR A 102 -8.04 -1.59 -8.32
N ILE A 103 -7.49 -2.31 -7.36
CA ILE A 103 -8.15 -3.50 -6.79
C ILE A 103 -9.39 -3.11 -5.97
N ILE A 104 -9.35 -2.03 -5.21
CA ILE A 104 -10.52 -1.52 -4.46
C ILE A 104 -11.65 -1.14 -5.42
N GLU A 105 -11.33 -0.45 -6.52
CA GLU A 105 -12.31 -0.06 -7.55
C GLU A 105 -12.93 -1.29 -8.21
N ARG A 106 -12.11 -2.27 -8.63
CA ARG A 106 -12.56 -3.55 -9.20
C ARG A 106 -13.48 -4.33 -8.27
N ALA A 107 -13.20 -4.30 -6.98
CA ALA A 107 -14.00 -4.96 -5.95
C ALA A 107 -15.22 -4.12 -5.50
N LYS A 108 -15.41 -2.90 -6.02
CA LYS A 108 -16.44 -1.95 -5.58
C LYS A 108 -16.43 -1.71 -4.06
N GLY A 109 -15.25 -1.74 -3.47
CA GLY A 109 -15.05 -1.60 -2.03
C GLY A 109 -15.35 -2.85 -1.19
N ASP A 110 -15.89 -3.93 -1.77
CA ASP A 110 -16.17 -5.18 -1.05
C ASP A 110 -14.97 -6.14 -1.10
N ILE A 111 -13.94 -5.78 -0.35
CA ILE A 111 -12.71 -6.56 -0.27
C ILE A 111 -12.02 -6.34 1.09
N SER A 112 -11.33 -7.37 1.61
CA SER A 112 -10.55 -7.20 2.83
C SER A 112 -9.14 -6.66 2.55
N PRO A 113 -8.50 -5.95 3.51
CA PRO A 113 -7.11 -5.50 3.39
C PRO A 113 -6.15 -6.62 3.02
N HIS A 114 -6.31 -7.80 3.64
CA HIS A 114 -5.50 -8.98 3.36
C HIS A 114 -5.61 -9.41 1.89
N ARG A 115 -6.82 -9.45 1.35
CA ARG A 115 -7.04 -9.85 -0.04
C ARG A 115 -6.46 -8.83 -1.03
N VAL A 116 -6.53 -7.53 -0.73
CA VAL A 116 -5.89 -6.50 -1.56
C VAL A 116 -4.40 -6.78 -1.70
N VAL A 117 -3.68 -6.86 -0.59
CA VAL A 117 -2.21 -7.03 -0.64
C VAL A 117 -1.78 -8.38 -1.20
N MET A 118 -2.56 -9.45 -0.98
CA MET A 118 -2.31 -10.74 -1.61
C MET A 118 -2.52 -10.69 -3.13
N THR A 119 -3.53 -9.97 -3.61
CA THR A 119 -3.76 -9.77 -5.05
C THR A 119 -2.58 -9.04 -5.69
N LEU A 120 -2.10 -7.96 -5.06
CA LEU A 120 -0.95 -7.21 -5.56
C LEU A 120 0.33 -8.07 -5.58
N TYR A 121 0.55 -8.85 -4.52
CA TYR A 121 1.70 -9.77 -4.47
C TYR A 121 1.67 -10.78 -5.62
N TYR A 122 0.55 -11.43 -5.86
CA TYR A 122 0.47 -12.44 -6.92
C TYR A 122 0.46 -11.82 -8.32
N ALA A 123 -0.12 -10.65 -8.52
CA ALA A 123 -0.01 -9.91 -9.78
C ALA A 123 1.47 -9.61 -10.10
N GLN A 124 2.22 -9.05 -9.13
CA GLN A 124 3.65 -8.80 -9.23
C GLN A 124 4.44 -10.10 -9.53
N ALA A 125 4.15 -11.15 -8.78
CA ALA A 125 4.87 -12.42 -8.85
C ALA A 125 4.72 -13.10 -10.22
N PHE A 126 3.51 -13.12 -10.76
CA PHE A 126 3.25 -13.69 -12.08
C PHE A 126 3.74 -12.80 -13.23
N SER A 127 3.68 -11.47 -13.08
CA SER A 127 4.29 -10.56 -14.05
C SER A 127 5.79 -10.81 -14.17
N LEU A 128 6.50 -10.85 -13.03
CA LEU A 128 7.91 -11.19 -12.98
C LEU A 128 8.21 -12.59 -13.53
N GLY A 129 7.34 -13.55 -13.25
CA GLY A 129 7.49 -14.93 -13.73
C GLY A 129 7.33 -15.08 -15.24
N LEU A 130 6.36 -14.41 -15.82
CA LEU A 130 6.00 -14.52 -17.25
C LEU A 130 6.80 -13.59 -18.15
N THR A 131 7.04 -12.34 -17.71
CA THR A 131 7.56 -11.28 -18.58
C THR A 131 8.91 -10.72 -18.15
N ASP A 132 9.43 -11.11 -17.00
CA ASP A 132 10.59 -10.46 -16.37
C ASP A 132 10.38 -8.98 -15.97
N LYS A 133 9.17 -8.46 -16.11
CA LYS A 133 8.85 -7.07 -15.79
C LYS A 133 8.15 -6.99 -14.45
N ALA A 134 8.59 -6.07 -13.60
CA ALA A 134 7.90 -5.75 -12.36
C ALA A 134 6.71 -4.83 -12.65
N LEU A 135 5.54 -5.11 -12.06
CA LEU A 135 4.41 -4.17 -12.02
C LEU A 135 4.71 -3.01 -11.07
N PHE A 136 5.35 -3.34 -9.94
CA PHE A 136 5.71 -2.40 -8.89
C PHE A 136 7.22 -2.41 -8.70
N TRP A 137 7.84 -1.24 -8.54
CA TRP A 137 9.28 -1.15 -8.21
C TRP A 137 9.53 -1.39 -6.73
N GLU A 138 8.49 -1.21 -5.88
CA GLU A 138 8.56 -1.41 -4.45
C GLU A 138 8.85 -2.88 -4.13
N GLU A 139 9.76 -3.11 -3.19
CA GLU A 139 10.04 -4.45 -2.70
C GLU A 139 8.95 -4.87 -1.71
N CYS A 140 8.68 -6.17 -1.64
CA CYS A 140 7.63 -6.72 -0.78
C CYS A 140 8.11 -6.79 0.67
N ASP A 141 7.75 -5.82 1.50
CA ASP A 141 7.92 -5.87 2.95
C ASP A 141 6.93 -6.86 3.59
N LEU A 142 7.33 -7.42 4.74
CA LEU A 142 6.55 -8.44 5.43
C LEU A 142 6.17 -7.99 6.83
N SER A 143 4.90 -8.15 7.18
CA SER A 143 4.43 -7.98 8.55
C SER A 143 5.03 -9.06 9.47
N PRO A 144 5.00 -8.88 10.81
CA PRO A 144 5.38 -9.93 11.76
C PRO A 144 4.62 -11.26 11.53
N ALA A 145 3.36 -11.18 11.16
CA ALA A 145 2.53 -12.34 10.78
C ALA A 145 2.86 -12.89 9.39
N GLY A 146 3.74 -12.21 8.64
CA GLY A 146 4.18 -12.62 7.32
C GLY A 146 3.21 -12.28 6.20
N VAL A 147 2.40 -11.26 6.34
CA VAL A 147 1.55 -10.72 5.27
C VAL A 147 2.42 -9.85 4.34
N PRO A 148 2.29 -9.99 3.00
CA PRO A 148 3.04 -9.16 2.06
C PRO A 148 2.56 -7.71 2.06
N TYR A 149 3.44 -6.79 1.65
CA TYR A 149 3.17 -5.35 1.60
C TYR A 149 2.61 -4.82 2.92
N ALA A 150 3.35 -5.11 4.00
CA ALA A 150 2.93 -4.88 5.38
C ALA A 150 2.51 -3.44 5.66
N PHE A 151 3.25 -2.47 5.12
CA PHE A 151 2.92 -1.05 5.27
C PHE A 151 1.52 -0.76 4.71
N HIS A 152 1.23 -1.18 3.48
CA HIS A 152 -0.06 -0.96 2.84
C HIS A 152 -1.18 -1.73 3.54
N TYR A 153 -0.88 -2.95 4.00
CA TYR A 153 -1.83 -3.75 4.77
C TYR A 153 -2.27 -3.06 6.05
N GLU A 154 -1.33 -2.53 6.84
CA GLU A 154 -1.65 -1.84 8.10
C GLU A 154 -2.38 -0.51 7.84
N GLN A 155 -2.00 0.24 6.80
CA GLN A 155 -2.72 1.45 6.39
C GLN A 155 -4.20 1.14 6.07
N LEU A 156 -4.45 0.12 5.24
CA LEU A 156 -5.82 -0.29 4.88
C LEU A 156 -6.63 -0.79 6.08
N LYS A 157 -5.99 -1.38 7.09
CA LYS A 157 -6.67 -1.76 8.33
C LYS A 157 -7.10 -0.56 9.16
N GLN A 158 -6.28 0.48 9.18
CA GLN A 158 -6.52 1.68 9.99
C GLN A 158 -7.53 2.63 9.33
N THR A 159 -7.37 2.89 8.02
CA THR A 159 -8.22 3.83 7.27
C THR A 159 -9.48 3.18 6.69
N GLY A 160 -9.54 1.84 6.69
CA GLY A 160 -10.59 1.08 6.01
C GLY A 160 -10.39 1.00 4.49
N ILE A 161 -11.25 0.22 3.84
CA ILE A 161 -11.25 0.06 2.39
C ILE A 161 -12.07 1.19 1.77
N ARG A 162 -11.39 2.14 1.16
CA ARG A 162 -12.01 3.29 0.49
C ARG A 162 -11.25 3.60 -0.81
N GLN A 163 -12.00 3.92 -1.85
CA GLN A 163 -11.41 4.48 -3.05
C GLN A 163 -11.06 5.96 -2.79
N SER A 164 -9.77 6.28 -2.80
CA SER A 164 -9.27 7.62 -2.49
C SER A 164 -9.04 8.46 -3.75
N PHE A 165 -8.77 7.79 -4.88
CA PHE A 165 -8.63 8.40 -6.20
C PHE A 165 -8.96 7.37 -7.29
N PRO A 166 -9.37 7.82 -8.51
CA PRO A 166 -9.67 6.91 -9.61
C PRO A 166 -8.41 6.21 -10.10
N ALA A 167 -8.55 4.95 -10.48
CA ALA A 167 -7.43 4.13 -10.98
C ALA A 167 -7.32 4.13 -12.51
N GLU A 168 -8.24 4.79 -13.22
CA GLU A 168 -8.27 4.86 -14.67
C GLU A 168 -6.98 5.47 -15.25
N GLY A 169 -6.38 4.79 -16.22
CA GLY A 169 -5.18 5.25 -16.91
C GLY A 169 -3.87 5.15 -16.10
N LEU A 170 -3.87 4.54 -14.90
CA LEU A 170 -2.68 4.35 -14.08
C LEU A 170 -1.84 3.13 -14.49
N PHE A 171 -2.44 2.21 -15.24
CA PHE A 171 -1.81 1.00 -15.73
C PHE A 171 -2.03 0.84 -17.25
N THR A 172 -1.12 0.15 -17.89
CA THR A 172 -1.30 -0.31 -19.28
C THR A 172 -2.24 -1.52 -19.32
N GLU A 173 -2.82 -1.82 -20.47
CA GLU A 173 -3.69 -3.01 -20.65
C GLU A 173 -2.98 -4.32 -20.25
N GLU A 174 -1.67 -4.43 -20.54
CA GLU A 174 -0.86 -5.58 -20.13
C GLU A 174 -0.79 -5.69 -18.59
N GLU A 175 -0.52 -4.60 -17.90
CA GLU A 175 -0.44 -4.55 -16.43
C GLU A 175 -1.81 -4.81 -15.77
N GLU A 176 -2.88 -4.24 -16.32
CA GLU A 176 -4.25 -4.51 -15.87
C GLU A 176 -4.62 -5.99 -16.01
N SER A 177 -4.16 -6.66 -17.09
CA SER A 177 -4.42 -8.08 -17.28
C SER A 177 -3.86 -8.95 -16.13
N PHE A 178 -2.68 -8.61 -15.60
CA PHE A 178 -2.10 -9.28 -14.43
C PHE A 178 -2.87 -9.01 -13.15
N LEU A 179 -3.25 -7.74 -12.92
CA LEU A 179 -4.03 -7.35 -11.75
C LEU A 179 -5.40 -8.02 -11.73
N ASP A 180 -6.09 -8.01 -12.87
CA ASP A 180 -7.40 -8.62 -13.05
C ASP A 180 -7.37 -10.14 -12.92
N ALA A 181 -6.37 -10.80 -13.50
CA ALA A 181 -6.23 -12.24 -13.40
C ALA A 181 -5.94 -12.68 -11.97
N ALA A 182 -5.04 -11.99 -11.26
CA ALA A 182 -4.76 -12.26 -9.86
C ALA A 182 -6.00 -11.99 -8.99
N TYR A 183 -6.71 -10.88 -9.19
CA TYR A 183 -7.94 -10.57 -8.47
C TYR A 183 -9.00 -11.68 -8.66
N ARG A 184 -9.32 -12.04 -9.90
CA ARG A 184 -10.32 -13.08 -10.22
C ARG A 184 -9.95 -14.43 -9.65
N MET A 185 -8.67 -14.81 -9.75
CA MET A 185 -8.18 -16.06 -9.19
C MET A 185 -8.38 -16.12 -7.68
N LEU A 186 -7.99 -15.06 -6.95
CA LEU A 186 -8.02 -15.06 -5.49
C LEU A 186 -9.43 -14.97 -4.90
N LEU A 187 -10.46 -14.64 -5.69
CA LEU A 187 -11.86 -14.68 -5.23
C LEU A 187 -12.31 -16.08 -4.80
N TRP A 188 -11.70 -17.13 -5.38
CA TRP A 188 -12.06 -18.53 -5.09
C TRP A 188 -11.48 -19.08 -3.80
N TYR A 189 -10.57 -18.35 -3.12
CA TYR A 189 -9.81 -18.82 -1.97
C TYR A 189 -10.06 -17.94 -0.74
N GLY A 190 -10.20 -18.59 0.41
CA GLY A 190 -10.34 -17.89 1.70
C GLY A 190 -9.01 -17.28 2.17
N PRO A 191 -9.07 -16.31 3.10
CA PRO A 191 -7.84 -15.67 3.63
C PRO A 191 -6.83 -16.65 4.22
N ALA A 192 -7.30 -17.69 4.92
CA ALA A 192 -6.45 -18.72 5.51
C ALA A 192 -5.74 -19.57 4.44
N GLU A 193 -6.44 -19.93 3.34
CA GLU A 193 -5.85 -20.66 2.22
C GLU A 193 -4.77 -19.83 1.53
N LEU A 194 -5.06 -18.54 1.25
CA LEU A 194 -4.11 -17.62 0.64
C LEU A 194 -2.85 -17.47 1.50
N GLN A 195 -3.02 -17.24 2.80
CA GLN A 195 -1.91 -17.15 3.74
C GLN A 195 -1.11 -18.44 3.84
N HIS A 196 -1.76 -19.60 3.76
CA HIS A 196 -1.10 -20.91 3.76
C HIS A 196 -0.20 -21.08 2.53
N VAL A 197 -0.72 -20.80 1.32
CA VAL A 197 0.04 -20.89 0.07
C VAL A 197 1.24 -19.95 0.11
N PHE A 198 1.02 -18.68 0.46
CA PHE A 198 2.09 -17.69 0.57
C PHE A 198 3.15 -18.09 1.61
N SER A 199 2.75 -18.63 2.75
CA SER A 199 3.68 -19.08 3.80
C SER A 199 4.51 -20.30 3.35
N ALA A 200 3.96 -21.18 2.52
CA ALA A 200 4.69 -22.28 1.93
C ALA A 200 5.73 -21.79 0.89
N GLU A 201 5.37 -20.79 0.07
CA GLU A 201 6.27 -20.18 -0.91
C GLU A 201 7.45 -19.48 -0.24
N ARG A 202 7.20 -18.76 0.86
CA ARG A 202 8.25 -18.02 1.60
C ARG A 202 9.42 -18.88 2.03
N LYS A 203 9.25 -20.19 2.18
CA LYS A 203 10.34 -21.13 2.50
C LYS A 203 11.39 -21.21 1.38
N TYR A 204 10.99 -20.89 0.17
CA TYR A 204 11.84 -20.91 -1.03
C TYR A 204 12.31 -19.52 -1.47
N LEU A 205 11.80 -18.46 -0.85
CA LEU A 205 12.14 -17.08 -1.16
C LEU A 205 13.25 -16.57 -0.24
N ARG A 206 14.23 -15.90 -0.82
CA ARG A 206 15.28 -15.25 -0.04
C ARG A 206 14.72 -14.00 0.63
N ILE A 207 14.58 -14.06 1.96
CA ILE A 207 14.13 -12.94 2.78
C ILE A 207 15.35 -12.16 3.27
N SER A 208 15.34 -10.84 3.09
CA SER A 208 16.35 -9.90 3.58
C SER A 208 15.82 -9.16 4.80
N ARG A 209 16.74 -8.72 5.70
CA ARG A 209 16.39 -7.81 6.79
C ARG A 209 16.48 -6.37 6.30
N MET A 210 15.58 -5.53 6.79
CA MET A 210 15.60 -4.07 6.61
C MET A 210 16.32 -3.41 7.79
N GLU A 211 16.81 -2.21 7.60
CA GLU A 211 17.16 -1.32 8.70
C GLU A 211 15.93 -1.14 9.60
N GLY A 212 16.09 -1.20 10.93
CA GLY A 212 14.95 -1.21 11.86
C GLY A 212 14.32 -2.58 12.12
N GLY A 213 14.90 -3.71 11.58
CA GLY A 213 14.52 -5.09 11.93
C GLY A 213 13.37 -5.69 11.11
N GLY A 214 12.76 -4.95 10.20
CA GLY A 214 11.75 -5.45 9.27
C GLY A 214 12.30 -6.50 8.31
N LYS A 215 11.41 -7.21 7.63
CA LYS A 215 11.74 -8.24 6.63
C LYS A 215 11.19 -7.83 5.28
N LYS A 216 11.93 -8.15 4.20
CA LYS A 216 11.48 -7.92 2.82
C LYS A 216 11.92 -9.03 1.88
N ILE A 217 11.16 -9.18 0.80
CA ILE A 217 11.47 -10.05 -0.33
C ILE A 217 11.76 -9.15 -1.53
N LYS A 218 12.95 -9.32 -2.12
CA LYS A 218 13.32 -8.57 -3.32
C LYS A 218 12.58 -9.08 -4.56
N ASN A 219 12.23 -8.19 -5.46
CA ASN A 219 11.58 -8.53 -6.74
C ASN A 219 12.36 -9.60 -7.51
N ALA A 220 13.70 -9.57 -7.52
CA ALA A 220 14.52 -10.58 -8.14
C ALA A 220 14.34 -12.00 -7.53
N ALA A 221 14.11 -12.10 -6.21
CA ALA A 221 13.86 -13.39 -5.57
C ALA A 221 12.46 -13.92 -5.91
N ILE A 222 11.45 -13.04 -5.96
CA ILE A 222 10.09 -13.38 -6.39
C ILE A 222 10.11 -13.87 -7.83
N GLY A 223 10.72 -13.10 -8.75
CA GLY A 223 10.82 -13.45 -10.16
C GLY A 223 11.53 -14.77 -10.41
N GLY A 224 12.66 -15.00 -9.73
CA GLY A 224 13.41 -16.27 -9.85
C GLY A 224 12.63 -17.50 -9.39
N PHE A 225 11.77 -17.35 -8.39
CA PHE A 225 10.85 -18.41 -7.94
C PHE A 225 9.70 -18.61 -8.93
N PHE A 226 9.02 -17.53 -9.33
CA PHE A 226 7.84 -17.61 -10.17
C PHE A 226 8.13 -17.97 -11.63
N LYS A 227 9.34 -17.72 -12.14
CA LYS A 227 9.80 -18.31 -13.42
C LYS A 227 9.72 -19.84 -13.42
N LYS A 228 10.16 -20.47 -12.33
CA LYS A 228 10.07 -21.94 -12.20
C LYS A 228 8.61 -22.40 -12.06
N VAL A 229 7.77 -21.64 -11.35
CA VAL A 229 6.33 -21.89 -11.25
C VAL A 229 5.70 -21.86 -12.64
N VAL A 230 5.87 -20.78 -13.37
CA VAL A 230 5.30 -20.58 -14.71
C VAL A 230 5.73 -21.70 -15.67
N GLN A 231 7.01 -22.07 -15.66
CA GLN A 231 7.53 -23.17 -16.47
C GLN A 231 6.96 -24.52 -16.04
N GLY A 232 6.93 -24.80 -14.73
CA GLY A 232 6.44 -26.08 -14.19
C GLY A 232 4.96 -26.33 -14.46
N TYR A 233 4.15 -25.29 -14.39
CA TYR A 233 2.70 -25.36 -14.66
C TYR A 233 2.35 -25.05 -16.11
N LYS A 234 3.34 -24.73 -16.97
CA LYS A 234 3.15 -24.34 -18.39
C LYS A 234 2.19 -23.15 -18.54
N ILE A 235 2.25 -22.21 -17.61
CA ILE A 235 1.46 -20.98 -17.65
C ILE A 235 2.05 -20.07 -18.72
N ILE A 236 1.25 -19.65 -19.68
CA ILE A 236 1.65 -18.76 -20.79
C ILE A 236 0.88 -17.44 -20.81
N ARG A 237 -0.17 -17.33 -20.01
CA ARG A 237 -1.08 -16.16 -19.91
C ARG A 237 -1.58 -15.97 -18.49
N PRO A 238 -1.95 -14.72 -18.12
CA PRO A 238 -2.47 -14.43 -16.78
C PRO A 238 -3.72 -15.24 -16.40
N GLU A 239 -4.61 -15.56 -17.32
CA GLU A 239 -5.84 -16.32 -17.05
C GLU A 239 -5.60 -17.74 -16.53
N GLU A 240 -4.37 -18.23 -16.68
CA GLU A 240 -3.98 -19.60 -16.27
C GLU A 240 -3.40 -19.66 -14.86
N PHE A 241 -3.35 -18.55 -14.10
CA PHE A 241 -2.79 -18.53 -12.73
C PHE A 241 -3.49 -19.49 -11.77
N ASN A 242 -4.76 -19.81 -12.03
CA ASN A 242 -5.50 -20.78 -11.25
C ASN A 242 -4.89 -22.19 -11.26
N LEU A 243 -4.11 -22.58 -12.28
CA LEU A 243 -3.43 -23.86 -12.35
C LEU A 243 -2.49 -24.08 -11.15
N TYR A 244 -1.75 -23.03 -10.80
CA TYR A 244 -0.85 -23.05 -9.66
C TYR A 244 -1.60 -23.19 -8.33
N PHE A 245 -2.64 -22.38 -8.13
CA PHE A 245 -3.40 -22.36 -6.89
C PHE A 245 -4.24 -23.63 -6.68
N ALA A 246 -4.87 -24.15 -7.74
CA ALA A 246 -5.70 -25.35 -7.66
C ALA A 246 -4.90 -26.56 -7.11
N GLU A 247 -3.65 -26.72 -7.53
CA GLU A 247 -2.80 -27.79 -7.02
C GLU A 247 -2.37 -27.53 -5.57
N ARG A 248 -1.94 -26.31 -5.25
CA ARG A 248 -1.45 -25.93 -3.90
C ARG A 248 -2.52 -26.01 -2.82
N THR A 249 -3.78 -25.81 -3.18
CA THR A 249 -4.93 -25.89 -2.26
C THR A 249 -5.63 -27.26 -2.30
N GLY A 250 -5.14 -28.21 -3.09
CA GLY A 250 -5.73 -29.56 -3.21
C GLY A 250 -7.04 -29.60 -4.02
N ARG A 251 -7.48 -28.48 -4.60
CA ARG A 251 -8.70 -28.41 -5.43
C ARG A 251 -8.51 -28.99 -6.84
N GLY A 252 -7.25 -29.17 -7.27
CA GLY A 252 -6.90 -29.77 -8.57
C GLY A 252 -7.02 -31.30 -8.63
N ARG A 253 -7.29 -31.99 -7.52
CA ARG A 253 -7.31 -33.47 -7.44
C ARG A 253 -8.68 -34.12 -7.63
N LYS A 254 -9.69 -33.41 -8.12
CA LYS A 254 -10.99 -34.01 -8.48
C LYS A 254 -11.14 -34.06 -10.01
N ARG A 255 -10.44 -34.99 -10.64
CA ARG A 255 -10.83 -35.66 -11.88
C ARG A 255 -10.39 -37.13 -11.84
#